data_e760a42d53b00db085e4ab09efc9e22e
#
_entry.id   e760a42d53b00db085e4ab09efc9e22e
#
_cell.length_a   1.000
_cell.length_b   1.000
_cell.length_c   1.000
_cell.angle_alpha   90.00
_cell.angle_beta   90.00
_cell.angle_gamma   90.00
#
_symmetry.space_group_name_H-M   'P 1'
#
loop_
_entity.id
_entity.type
_entity.pdbx_description
1 polymer ?
#
loop_
_entity_poly.entity_id
_entity_poly.type
_entity_poly.pdbx_seq_one_letter_code
_entity_poly.pdbx_strand_id
1 'polypeptide(L)'
;SSMKLTVTAKGGSRIVGLPAWLKADKTEGHSTEAIDYTLTLDQNAKDFPTGSFPANAAATFEIQNLSDAAKKVTVTVNVTEAP
;
A
#
# COMPACT_ATOMS: atom_id res chain seq x y z
N SER A 1 3.30 -6.24 -12.07
CA SER A 1 4.04 -6.56 -10.87
C SER A 1 3.18 -6.30 -9.63
N SER A 2 3.21 -7.19 -8.69
CA SER A 2 2.41 -7.08 -7.47
C SER A 2 3.21 -7.51 -6.25
N MET A 3 2.75 -7.08 -5.09
CA MET A 3 3.33 -7.49 -3.81
C MET A 3 2.21 -7.73 -2.81
N LYS A 4 2.46 -8.59 -1.85
CA LYS A 4 1.52 -8.88 -0.78
C LYS A 4 2.02 -8.25 0.52
N LEU A 5 1.10 -7.58 1.21
CA LEU A 5 1.36 -6.97 2.50
C LEU A 5 0.44 -7.64 3.51
N THR A 6 1.03 -8.34 4.49
CA THR A 6 0.28 -9.05 5.51
C THR A 6 0.24 -8.21 6.76
N VAL A 7 -0.97 -7.92 7.24
CA VAL A 7 -1.20 -7.05 8.40
C VAL A 7 -2.01 -7.80 9.45
N THR A 8 -1.53 -7.77 10.67
CA THR A 8 -2.29 -8.28 11.81
C THR A 8 -2.60 -7.12 12.74
N ALA A 9 -3.89 -6.83 12.91
CA ALA A 9 -4.33 -5.74 13.76
C ALA A 9 -5.59 -6.17 14.50
N LYS A 10 -5.55 -6.10 15.81
CA LYS A 10 -6.72 -6.40 16.64
C LYS A 10 -7.81 -5.37 16.31
N GLY A 11 -8.97 -5.85 15.89
CA GLY A 11 -10.05 -4.96 15.48
C GLY A 11 -10.08 -4.63 14.00
N GLY A 12 -9.12 -5.14 13.23
CA GLY A 12 -9.07 -4.91 11.80
C GLY A 12 -8.16 -3.76 11.41
N SER A 13 -7.99 -3.58 10.11
CA SER A 13 -7.09 -2.57 9.56
C SER A 13 -7.64 -1.96 8.29
N ARG A 14 -7.05 -0.82 7.88
CA ARG A 14 -7.33 -0.19 6.59
C ARG A 14 -6.07 0.45 6.03
N ILE A 15 -6.03 0.60 4.72
CA ILE A 15 -4.96 1.31 4.03
C ILE A 15 -5.46 2.70 3.67
N VAL A 16 -4.65 3.72 3.95
CA VAL A 16 -4.99 5.11 3.68
C VAL A 16 -3.83 5.79 2.97
N GLY A 17 -4.13 6.55 1.92
CA GLY A 17 -3.13 7.38 1.26
C GLY A 17 -2.37 6.74 0.11
N LEU A 18 -2.89 5.67 -0.48
CA LEU A 18 -2.25 5.09 -1.65
C LEU A 18 -2.27 6.07 -2.83
N PRO A 19 -1.17 6.19 -3.58
CA PRO A 19 -1.18 6.95 -4.81
C PRO A 19 -2.01 6.23 -5.88
N ALA A 20 -2.43 6.98 -6.92
CA ALA A 20 -3.28 6.42 -7.96
C ALA A 20 -2.63 5.27 -8.72
N TRP A 21 -1.30 5.25 -8.79
CA TRP A 21 -0.57 4.22 -9.53
C TRP A 21 -0.29 2.95 -8.73
N LEU A 22 -0.73 2.90 -7.47
CA LEU A 22 -0.56 1.71 -6.62
C LEU A 22 -1.94 1.27 -6.15
N LYS A 23 -2.42 0.16 -6.70
CA LYS A 23 -3.78 -0.33 -6.44
C LYS A 23 -3.75 -1.44 -5.39
N ALA A 24 -4.70 -1.41 -4.48
CA ALA A 24 -4.89 -2.49 -3.53
C ALA A 24 -6.13 -3.30 -3.91
N ASP A 25 -6.10 -4.60 -3.69
CA ASP A 25 -7.24 -5.47 -3.95
C ASP A 25 -8.41 -5.17 -2.99
N LYS A 26 -8.10 -4.64 -1.82
CA LYS A 26 -9.06 -4.19 -0.83
C LYS A 26 -8.43 -3.04 -0.05
N THR A 27 -9.23 -2.21 0.57
CA THR A 27 -8.72 -1.07 1.34
C THR A 27 -8.92 -1.24 2.84
N GLU A 28 -9.69 -2.22 3.26
CA GLU A 28 -9.87 -2.51 4.68
C GLU A 28 -10.25 -3.97 4.90
N GLY A 29 -10.02 -4.44 6.10
CA GLY A 29 -10.42 -5.76 6.52
C GLY A 29 -10.76 -5.75 8.01
N HIS A 30 -11.80 -6.47 8.38
CA HIS A 30 -12.35 -6.45 9.73
C HIS A 30 -11.93 -7.64 10.59
N SER A 31 -11.10 -8.52 10.03
CA SER A 31 -10.60 -9.67 10.77
C SER A 31 -9.59 -9.25 11.83
N THR A 32 -9.62 -9.93 12.98
CA THR A 32 -8.60 -9.76 14.00
C THR A 32 -7.36 -10.62 13.73
N GLU A 33 -7.44 -11.45 12.68
CA GLU A 33 -6.31 -12.25 12.22
C GLU A 33 -5.59 -11.52 11.09
N ALA A 34 -4.60 -12.18 10.52
CA ALA A 34 -3.82 -11.59 9.44
C ALA A 34 -4.70 -11.30 8.21
N ILE A 35 -4.52 -10.13 7.64
CA ILE A 35 -5.20 -9.70 6.41
C ILE A 35 -4.12 -9.48 5.36
N ASP A 36 -4.31 -10.08 4.19
CA ASP A 36 -3.40 -9.89 3.07
C ASP A 36 -3.94 -8.83 2.14
N TYR A 37 -3.17 -7.76 1.96
CA TYR A 37 -3.44 -6.75 0.96
C TYR A 37 -2.52 -7.00 -0.22
N THR A 38 -3.09 -7.15 -1.41
CA THR A 38 -2.29 -7.30 -2.62
C THR A 38 -2.22 -5.96 -3.33
N LEU A 39 -1.01 -5.44 -3.46
CA LEU A 39 -0.75 -4.15 -4.11
C LEU A 39 -0.22 -4.40 -5.50
N THR A 40 -0.78 -3.73 -6.49
CA THR A 40 -0.41 -3.90 -7.89
C THR A 40 -0.11 -2.55 -8.51
N LEU A 41 0.98 -2.47 -9.28
CA LEU A 41 1.34 -1.26 -10.00
C LEU A 41 0.40 -1.06 -11.18
N ASP A 42 -0.11 0.16 -11.33
CA ASP A 42 -0.87 0.57 -12.50
C ASP A 42 -0.02 1.53 -13.32
N GLN A 43 0.67 1.00 -14.31
CA GLN A 43 1.56 1.79 -15.16
C GLN A 43 0.81 2.76 -16.06
N ASN A 44 -0.49 2.59 -16.19
CA ASN A 44 -1.33 3.48 -17.01
C ASN A 44 -1.97 4.59 -16.18
N ALA A 45 -1.73 4.61 -14.89
CA ALA A 45 -2.26 5.67 -14.04
C ALA A 45 -1.62 7.01 -14.39
N LYS A 46 -2.42 8.07 -14.32
CA LYS A 46 -1.99 9.41 -14.73
C LYS A 46 -0.73 9.87 -14.01
N ASP A 47 -0.61 9.54 -12.73
CA ASP A 47 0.49 10.01 -11.89
C ASP A 47 1.62 8.98 -11.75
N PHE A 48 1.62 7.95 -12.59
CA PHE A 48 2.69 6.95 -12.52
C PHE A 48 4.04 7.62 -12.80
N PRO A 49 5.04 7.40 -11.92
CA PRO A 49 6.35 8.03 -12.10
C PRO A 49 6.99 7.62 -13.43
N THR A 50 7.50 8.61 -14.16
CA THR A 50 8.18 8.38 -15.44
C THR A 50 9.52 9.09 -15.45
N GLY A 51 10.46 8.55 -16.20
CA GLY A 51 11.74 9.18 -16.44
C GLY A 51 12.71 9.17 -15.28
N SER A 52 12.26 8.84 -14.10
CA SER A 52 13.10 8.89 -12.89
C SER A 52 13.30 7.52 -12.24
N PHE A 53 12.86 6.46 -12.88
CA PHE A 53 13.12 5.12 -12.36
C PHE A 53 14.60 4.83 -12.33
N PRO A 54 15.06 4.12 -11.31
CA PRO A 54 14.33 3.71 -10.11
C PRO A 54 14.40 4.72 -8.97
N ALA A 55 15.09 5.83 -9.17
CA ALA A 55 15.59 6.64 -8.07
C ALA A 55 14.52 7.30 -7.22
N ASN A 56 13.42 7.72 -7.82
CA ASN A 56 12.43 8.53 -7.11
C ASN A 56 11.02 7.94 -7.09
N ALA A 57 10.87 6.72 -7.54
CA ALA A 57 9.55 6.11 -7.56
C ALA A 57 9.24 5.45 -6.22
N ALA A 58 8.69 6.22 -5.33
CA ALA A 58 8.33 5.73 -4.01
C ALA A 58 6.90 6.15 -3.67
N ALA A 59 6.20 5.28 -2.93
CA ALA A 59 4.90 5.58 -2.38
C ALA A 59 4.96 5.45 -0.87
N THR A 60 4.39 6.41 -0.17
CA THR A 60 4.27 6.37 1.27
C THR A 60 2.79 6.40 1.62
N PHE A 61 2.35 5.45 2.41
CA PHE A 61 0.96 5.38 2.83
C PHE A 61 0.88 4.86 4.26
N GLU A 62 -0.32 4.81 4.82
CA GLU A 62 -0.50 4.38 6.20
C GLU A 62 -1.39 3.14 6.27
N ILE A 63 -1.11 2.30 7.25
CA ILE A 63 -2.02 1.26 7.68
C ILE A 63 -2.50 1.67 9.07
N GLN A 64 -3.82 1.82 9.20
CA GLN A 64 -4.44 2.26 10.44
C GLN A 64 -5.27 1.14 11.04
N ASN A 65 -5.34 1.10 12.36
CA ASN A 65 -6.24 0.20 13.07
C ASN A 65 -7.66 0.75 12.97
N LEU A 66 -8.63 -0.09 12.62
CA LEU A 66 -10.02 0.34 12.49
C LEU A 66 -10.64 0.78 13.81
N SER A 67 -10.18 0.21 14.91
CA SER A 67 -10.71 0.55 16.23
C SER A 67 -10.11 1.82 16.80
N ASP A 68 -8.91 2.19 16.34
CA ASP A 68 -8.18 3.34 16.87
C ASP A 68 -7.22 3.86 15.79
N ALA A 69 -7.66 4.89 15.06
CA ALA A 69 -6.89 5.43 13.96
C ALA A 69 -5.55 6.06 14.38
N ALA A 70 -5.38 6.35 15.67
CA ALA A 70 -4.10 6.83 16.18
C ALA A 70 -3.04 5.72 16.18
N LYS A 71 -3.46 4.47 16.17
CA LYS A 71 -2.55 3.34 16.03
C LYS A 71 -2.35 3.06 14.56
N LYS A 72 -1.25 3.53 14.02
CA LYS A 72 -0.95 3.45 12.61
C LYS A 72 0.53 3.22 12.36
N VAL A 73 0.82 2.69 11.17
CA VAL A 73 2.18 2.44 10.70
C VAL A 73 2.32 3.09 9.34
N THR A 74 3.42 3.80 9.13
CA THR A 74 3.75 4.37 7.83
C THR A 74 4.54 3.33 7.05
N VAL A 75 4.10 3.07 5.82
CA VAL A 75 4.75 2.11 4.92
C VAL A 75 5.29 2.86 3.71
N THR A 76 6.53 2.57 3.35
CA THR A 76 7.15 3.12 2.15
C THR A 76 7.41 1.99 1.19
N VAL A 77 6.90 2.11 -0.04
CA VAL A 77 7.13 1.16 -1.11
C VAL A 77 8.02 1.83 -2.15
N ASN A 78 9.14 1.20 -2.44
CA ASN A 78 10.06 1.70 -3.47
C ASN A 78 9.85 0.87 -4.73
N VAL A 79 9.71 1.54 -5.85
CA VAL A 79 9.54 0.92 -7.15
C VAL A 79 10.84 1.04 -7.91
N THR A 80 11.36 -0.08 -8.37
CA THR A 80 12.60 -0.09 -9.16
C THR A 80 12.34 -0.71 -10.51
N GLU A 81 13.07 -0.22 -11.51
CA GLU A 81 13.01 -0.82 -12.83
C GLU A 81 13.80 -2.12 -12.84
N ALA A 82 13.21 -3.18 -13.39
CA ALA A 82 13.89 -4.45 -13.50
C ALA A 82 15.04 -4.33 -14.51
N PRO A 83 16.20 -4.94 -14.22
CA PRO A 83 17.33 -4.91 -15.18
C PRO A 83 17.03 -5.70 -16.44
#